data_d6085e21d8a9cf147ee7aa3ad66e6ffb
#
_entry.id   d6085e21d8a9cf147ee7aa3ad66e6ffb
#
_cell.length_a   1.000
_cell.length_b   1.000
_cell.length_c   1.000
_cell.angle_alpha   90.00
_cell.angle_beta   90.00
_cell.angle_gamma   90.00
#
_symmetry.space_group_name_H-M   'P 1'
#
loop_
_entity.id
_entity.type
_entity.pdbx_description
1 polymer ?
#
loop_
_entity_poly.entity_id
_entity_poly.type
_entity_poly.pdbx_seq_one_letter_code
_entity_poly.pdbx_strand_id
1 'polypeptide(L)' 'MPRVQPSADVADSAQLGEGTSVWHLAQVREGAVLGENCIVGRGAYVGTGVRMGDNCKLQNYA' A
#
# COMPACT_ATOMS: atom_id res chain seq x y z
N MET A 1 11.35 -5.98 -4.72
CA MET A 1 10.83 -5.97 -3.34
C MET A 1 10.03 -4.71 -3.09
N PRO A 2 8.85 -4.82 -2.50
CA PRO A 2 8.12 -3.61 -2.09
C PRO A 2 8.93 -2.85 -1.05
N ARG A 3 8.72 -1.53 -1.01
CA ARG A 3 9.31 -0.68 0.01
C ARG A 3 8.22 -0.26 0.99
N VAL A 4 8.41 -0.60 2.24
CA VAL A 4 7.47 -0.25 3.29
C VAL A 4 8.21 0.52 4.36
N GLN A 5 7.80 1.77 4.60
CA GLN A 5 8.43 2.58 5.64
C GLN A 5 8.12 2.00 7.01
N PRO A 6 9.05 2.09 7.97
CA PRO A 6 8.85 1.45 9.27
C PRO A 6 7.61 1.92 10.02
N SER A 7 7.16 3.15 9.78
CA SER A 7 5.96 3.66 10.44
C SER A 7 4.66 3.26 9.78
N ALA A 8 4.73 2.62 8.61
CA ALA A 8 3.53 2.16 7.91
C ALA A 8 3.02 0.87 8.56
N ASP A 9 1.72 0.68 8.51
CA ASP A 9 1.07 -0.50 9.07
C ASP A 9 0.47 -1.32 7.94
N VAL A 10 1.18 -2.37 7.55
CA VAL A 10 0.74 -3.26 6.46
C VAL A 10 0.36 -4.61 7.07
N ALA A 11 -0.89 -5.00 6.88
CA ALA A 11 -1.36 -6.27 7.40
C ALA A 11 -0.63 -7.45 6.75
N ASP A 12 -0.41 -8.51 7.51
CA ASP A 12 0.31 -9.69 7.01
C ASP A 12 -0.35 -10.30 5.79
N SER A 13 -1.67 -10.24 5.71
CA SER A 13 -2.42 -10.81 4.59
C SER A 13 -2.48 -9.91 3.37
N ALA A 14 -1.98 -8.68 3.46
CA ALA A 14 -1.93 -7.80 2.30
C ALA A 14 -0.84 -8.26 1.34
N GLN A 15 -1.10 -8.07 0.05
CA GLN A 15 -0.13 -8.42 -0.99
C GLN A 15 0.29 -7.16 -1.72
N LEU A 16 1.60 -6.97 -1.81
CA LEU A 16 2.19 -5.80 -2.47
C LEU A 16 3.02 -6.29 -3.64
N GLY A 17 2.74 -5.76 -4.82
CA GLY A 17 3.49 -6.12 -6.00
C GLY A 17 4.91 -5.54 -5.99
N GLU A 18 5.70 -6.00 -6.92
CA GLU A 18 7.09 -5.57 -7.04
C GLU A 18 7.17 -4.06 -7.29
N GLY A 19 8.09 -3.39 -6.63
CA GLY A 19 8.30 -1.96 -6.82
C GLY A 19 7.26 -1.06 -6.15
N THR A 20 6.29 -1.63 -5.45
CA THR A 20 5.29 -0.85 -4.73
C THR A 20 5.91 -0.20 -3.50
N SER A 21 5.57 1.07 -3.26
CA SER A 21 6.08 1.82 -2.11
C SER A 21 4.94 2.21 -1.20
N VAL A 22 5.13 1.97 0.10
CA VAL A 22 4.18 2.38 1.13
C VAL A 22 4.88 3.37 2.04
N TRP A 23 4.39 4.60 2.06
CA TRP A 23 5.06 5.69 2.74
C TRP A 23 4.67 5.77 4.22
N HIS A 24 5.26 6.74 4.90
CA HIS A 24 5.13 6.89 6.35
C HIS A 24 3.67 6.96 6.79
N LEU A 25 3.35 6.32 7.88
CA LEU A 25 2.03 6.37 8.55
C LEU A 25 0.89 5.86 7.69
N ALA A 26 1.16 5.28 6.53
CA ALA A 26 0.13 4.69 5.70
C ALA A 26 -0.37 3.39 6.31
N GLN A 27 -1.60 3.00 5.95
CA GLN A 27 -2.16 1.74 6.39
C GLN A 27 -2.65 0.95 5.20
N VAL A 28 -2.30 -0.34 5.18
CA VAL A 28 -2.80 -1.29 4.19
C VAL A 28 -3.44 -2.43 4.98
N ARG A 29 -4.74 -2.59 4.82
CA ARG A 29 -5.46 -3.52 5.68
C ARG A 29 -5.51 -4.93 5.11
N GLU A 30 -6.16 -5.80 5.87
CA GLU A 30 -6.20 -7.24 5.61
C GLU A 30 -6.79 -7.56 4.24
N GLY A 31 -6.13 -8.44 3.52
CA GLY A 31 -6.62 -8.92 2.23
C GLY A 31 -6.50 -7.92 1.08
N ALA A 32 -5.92 -6.75 1.30
CA ALA A 32 -5.70 -5.81 0.22
C ALA A 32 -4.66 -6.37 -0.76
N VAL A 33 -4.86 -6.12 -2.04
CA VAL A 33 -3.93 -6.57 -3.09
C VAL A 33 -3.57 -5.37 -3.95
N LEU A 34 -2.30 -5.02 -3.93
CA LEU A 34 -1.76 -3.93 -4.74
C LEU A 34 -0.87 -4.53 -5.83
N GLY A 35 -1.05 -4.03 -7.05
CA GLY A 35 -0.24 -4.48 -8.18
C GLY A 35 1.19 -3.95 -8.09
N GLU A 36 1.88 -3.97 -9.22
CA GLU A 36 3.29 -3.55 -9.30
C GLU A 36 3.41 -2.04 -9.42
N ASN A 37 4.47 -1.50 -8.84
CA ASN A 37 4.83 -0.08 -8.97
C ASN A 37 3.73 0.86 -8.48
N CYS A 38 2.97 0.44 -7.50
CA CYS A 38 1.98 1.30 -6.85
C CYS A 38 2.67 2.19 -5.82
N ILE A 39 2.04 3.32 -5.52
CA ILE A 39 2.53 4.23 -4.49
C ILE A 39 1.37 4.48 -3.53
N VAL A 40 1.59 4.19 -2.26
CA VAL A 40 0.65 4.53 -1.19
C VAL A 40 1.26 5.68 -0.42
N GLY A 41 0.66 6.86 -0.56
CA GLY A 41 1.21 8.09 -0.01
C GLY A 41 1.17 8.14 1.51
N ARG A 42 1.80 9.18 2.07
CA ARG A 42 1.88 9.35 3.52
C ARG A 42 0.48 9.40 4.13
N GLY A 43 0.25 8.60 5.16
CA GLY A 43 -1.01 8.59 5.88
C GLY A 43 -2.20 8.09 5.08
N ALA A 44 -1.98 7.56 3.88
CA ALA A 44 -3.07 7.04 3.08
C ALA A 44 -3.59 5.74 3.67
N TYR A 45 -4.82 5.39 3.31
CA TYR A 45 -5.48 4.21 3.85
C TYR A 45 -5.97 3.32 2.72
N VAL A 46 -5.52 2.08 2.71
CA VAL A 46 -6.01 1.07 1.77
C VAL A 46 -6.85 0.08 2.57
N GLY A 47 -8.15 0.08 2.30
CA GLY A 47 -9.10 -0.69 3.10
C GLY A 47 -9.00 -2.18 2.89
N THR A 48 -9.73 -2.90 3.73
CA THR A 48 -9.79 -4.36 3.67
C THR A 48 -10.33 -4.82 2.33
N GLY A 49 -9.64 -5.76 1.70
CA GLY A 49 -10.08 -6.36 0.46
C GLY A 49 -9.97 -5.48 -0.78
N VAL A 50 -9.37 -4.29 -0.66
CA VAL A 50 -9.18 -3.40 -1.80
C VAL A 50 -8.21 -4.02 -2.80
N ARG A 51 -8.51 -3.88 -4.08
CA ARG A 51 -7.60 -4.32 -5.14
C ARG A 51 -7.20 -3.12 -5.99
N MET A 52 -5.90 -2.94 -6.14
CA MET A 52 -5.35 -1.88 -6.98
C MET A 52 -4.56 -2.52 -8.12
N GLY A 53 -4.78 -2.03 -9.32
CA GLY A 53 -3.99 -2.47 -10.47
C GLY A 53 -2.56 -1.95 -10.41
N ASP A 54 -1.79 -2.21 -11.46
CA ASP A 54 -0.40 -1.76 -11.53
C ASP A 54 -0.34 -0.25 -11.73
N ASN A 55 0.75 0.34 -11.23
CA ASN A 55 1.08 1.76 -11.45
C ASN A 55 0.04 2.73 -10.86
N CYS A 56 -0.74 2.27 -9.89
CA CYS A 56 -1.69 3.15 -9.22
C CYS A 56 -0.99 4.00 -8.18
N LYS A 57 -1.53 5.20 -7.97
CA LYS A 57 -0.96 6.13 -6.98
C LYS A 57 -2.07 6.62 -6.08
N LEU A 58 -1.92 6.38 -4.80
CA LEU A 58 -2.84 6.87 -3.79
C LEU A 58 -2.19 8.07 -3.11
N GLN A 59 -2.84 9.23 -3.20
CA GLN A 59 -2.29 10.47 -2.70
C GLN A 59 -2.15 10.44 -1.18
N ASN A 60 -1.36 11.38 -0.65
CA ASN A 60 -1.19 11.49 0.78
C ASN A 60 -2.54 11.68 1.46
N TYR A 61 -2.75 10.94 2.53
CA TYR A 61 -3.95 11.01 3.37
C TYR A 61 -5.25 10.65 2.63
N ALA A 62 -5.14 9.94 1.50
CA ALA A 62 -6.33 9.49 0.79
C ALA A 62 -6.97 8.27 1.44
#